data_cf7844f88075068d7114eec9dba738f8
#
_entry.id   cf7844f88075068d7114eec9dba738f8
#
_cell.length_a   1.000
_cell.length_b   1.000
_cell.length_c   1.000
_cell.angle_alpha   90.00
_cell.angle_beta   90.00
_cell.angle_gamma   90.00
#
_symmetry.space_group_name_H-M   'P 1'
#
loop_
_entity.id
_entity.type
_entity.pdbx_description
1 polymer ?
#
loop_
_entity_poly.entity_id
_entity_poly.type
_entity_poly.pdbx_seq_one_letter_code
_entity_poly.pdbx_strand_id
1 'polypeptide(L)'
;MLESEQLNVFLKQDINRISRIHRNQKDKSEVVMEQYKKEFIEFMIDCNVLKFGDFVTKSGRKTPFFVNTGFYRTGSQLKRLGEYYAQAIHDHFGFDFDVLFGPAYKGIPLSVAATIAISEKYDKDIRYCSNRKEVKDHGDKGILLGSPIQDGDKVIIIEDVTTAGTSIQETLPIIKAQGDVE
;
A
#
# COMPACT_ATOMS: atom_id res chain seq x y z
N MET A 1 6.67 14.67 -3.21
CA MET A 1 7.08 13.60 -4.16
C MET A 1 7.93 12.47 -3.54
N LEU A 2 8.13 12.44 -2.22
CA LEU A 2 8.96 11.45 -1.50
C LEU A 2 8.16 10.56 -0.54
N GLU A 3 6.85 10.74 -0.43
CA GLU A 3 6.06 10.23 0.71
C GLU A 3 5.48 8.83 0.51
N SER A 4 5.16 8.41 -0.71
CA SER A 4 4.73 7.03 -0.98
C SER A 4 5.84 5.99 -0.76
N GLU A 5 7.11 6.39 -0.91
CA GLU A 5 8.24 5.53 -0.56
C GLU A 5 8.37 5.32 0.95
N GLN A 6 7.95 6.28 1.77
CA GLN A 6 8.13 6.21 3.22
C GLN A 6 7.27 5.13 3.87
N LEU A 7 6.00 4.97 3.51
CA LEU A 7 5.12 3.98 4.12
C LEU A 7 5.61 2.53 3.89
N ASN A 8 6.04 2.22 2.67
CA ASN A 8 6.59 0.91 2.35
C ASN A 8 8.02 0.69 2.85
N VAL A 9 8.84 1.74 2.94
CA VAL A 9 10.18 1.68 3.53
C VAL A 9 10.09 1.41 5.03
N PHE A 10 9.16 2.02 5.76
CA PHE A 10 8.93 1.76 7.18
C PHE A 10 8.50 0.32 7.44
N LEU A 11 7.48 -0.19 6.75
CA LEU A 11 7.06 -1.58 6.87
C LEU A 11 8.20 -2.56 6.55
N LYS A 12 9.00 -2.27 5.53
CA LYS A 12 10.14 -3.10 5.13
C LYS A 12 11.28 -3.08 6.16
N GLN A 13 11.53 -1.94 6.80
CA GLN A 13 12.50 -1.82 7.89
C GLN A 13 12.04 -2.60 9.12
N ASP A 14 10.76 -2.49 9.49
CA ASP A 14 10.18 -3.19 10.63
C ASP A 14 10.14 -4.71 10.41
N ILE A 15 9.79 -5.17 9.21
CA ILE A 15 9.85 -6.60 8.85
C ILE A 15 11.30 -7.12 8.91
N ASN A 16 12.27 -6.37 8.39
CA ASN A 16 13.69 -6.72 8.49
C ASN A 16 14.16 -6.81 9.96
N ARG A 17 13.70 -5.90 10.80
CA ARG A 17 14.02 -5.84 12.23
C ARG A 17 13.43 -7.03 12.98
N ILE A 18 12.17 -7.38 12.73
CA ILE A 18 11.50 -8.57 13.29
C ILE A 18 12.18 -9.86 12.83
N SER A 19 12.56 -9.95 11.58
CA SER A 19 13.29 -11.08 11.03
C SER A 19 14.65 -11.30 11.74
N ARG A 20 15.34 -10.22 12.15
CA ARG A 20 16.56 -10.30 12.97
C ARG A 20 16.29 -10.78 14.40
N ILE A 21 15.20 -10.30 15.00
CA ILE A 21 14.77 -10.75 16.36
C ILE A 21 14.41 -12.24 16.34
N HIS A 22 13.75 -12.72 15.33
CA HIS A 22 13.38 -14.14 15.19
C HIS A 22 14.59 -15.07 15.05
N ARG A 23 15.70 -14.57 14.47
CA ARG A 23 16.97 -15.32 14.35
C ARG A 23 17.88 -15.19 15.57
N ASN A 24 17.79 -14.11 16.33
CA ASN A 24 18.67 -13.82 17.46
C ASN A 24 17.86 -13.62 18.74
N GLN A 25 17.55 -14.72 19.45
CA GLN A 25 16.87 -14.67 20.76
C GLN A 25 17.63 -13.91 21.87
N LYS A 26 18.80 -13.31 21.60
CA LYS A 26 19.64 -12.61 22.59
C LYS A 26 19.57 -11.10 22.55
N ASP A 27 18.98 -10.48 21.53
CA ASP A 27 18.93 -9.03 21.44
C ASP A 27 17.53 -8.51 21.84
N LYS A 28 17.34 -8.35 23.16
CA LYS A 28 16.15 -7.74 23.76
C LYS A 28 16.24 -6.21 23.81
N SER A 29 16.80 -5.55 22.82
CA SER A 29 16.56 -4.12 22.66
C SER A 29 15.08 -3.95 22.29
N GLU A 30 14.30 -3.46 23.24
CA GLU A 30 12.87 -3.19 23.11
C GLU A 30 12.64 -2.22 21.94
N VAL A 31 12.27 -2.78 20.81
CA VAL A 31 11.87 -2.00 19.64
C VAL A 31 10.48 -1.46 19.97
N VAL A 32 10.40 -0.19 20.31
CA VAL A 32 9.12 0.51 20.41
C VAL A 32 8.56 0.56 18.99
N MET A 33 7.66 -0.36 18.69
CA MET A 33 6.90 -0.41 17.45
C MET A 33 5.46 -0.05 17.78
N GLU A 34 4.85 0.79 16.94
CA GLU A 34 3.44 1.14 17.08
C GLU A 34 2.56 -0.13 17.05
N GLN A 35 1.58 -0.19 17.94
CA GLN A 35 0.79 -1.39 18.17
C GLN A 35 0.13 -1.90 16.87
N TYR A 36 -0.45 -1.02 16.04
CA TYR A 36 -1.10 -1.42 14.81
C TYR A 36 -0.14 -2.06 13.78
N LYS A 37 1.16 -1.70 13.80
CA LYS A 37 2.17 -2.31 12.92
C LYS A 37 2.49 -3.74 13.35
N LYS A 38 2.52 -4.01 14.65
CA LYS A 38 2.66 -5.39 15.17
C LYS A 38 1.46 -6.25 14.74
N GLU A 39 0.26 -5.74 14.96
CA GLU A 39 -0.98 -6.42 14.58
C GLU A 39 -1.06 -6.64 13.06
N PHE A 40 -0.60 -5.69 12.25
CA PHE A 40 -0.54 -5.85 10.80
C PHE A 40 0.42 -6.97 10.39
N ILE A 41 1.60 -7.06 11.02
CA ILE A 41 2.56 -8.12 10.72
C ILE A 41 2.01 -9.49 11.11
N GLU A 42 1.39 -9.61 12.28
CA GLU A 42 0.70 -10.84 12.72
C GLU A 42 -0.41 -11.21 11.74
N PHE A 43 -1.23 -10.26 11.33
CA PHE A 43 -2.25 -10.46 10.32
C PHE A 43 -1.68 -10.93 8.96
N MET A 44 -0.54 -10.38 8.52
CA MET A 44 0.14 -10.84 7.30
C MET A 44 0.59 -12.30 7.41
N ILE A 45 1.06 -12.72 8.60
CA ILE A 45 1.47 -14.11 8.88
C ILE A 45 0.25 -15.02 8.85
N ASP A 46 -0.81 -14.67 9.57
CA ASP A 46 -2.06 -15.44 9.65
C ASP A 46 -2.70 -15.64 8.27
N CYS A 47 -2.61 -14.63 7.41
CA CYS A 47 -3.08 -14.70 6.02
C CYS A 47 -2.12 -15.44 5.08
N ASN A 48 -0.98 -15.96 5.55
CA ASN A 48 0.09 -16.52 4.73
C ASN A 48 0.70 -15.56 3.71
N VAL A 49 0.50 -14.26 3.87
CA VAL A 49 1.06 -13.20 3.03
C VAL A 49 2.54 -13.00 3.32
N LEU A 50 2.92 -13.00 4.60
CA LEU A 50 4.30 -12.90 5.06
C LEU A 50 4.78 -14.27 5.54
N LYS A 51 5.92 -14.71 5.00
CA LYS A 51 6.59 -15.96 5.42
C LYS A 51 8.05 -15.68 5.72
N PHE A 52 8.55 -16.28 6.79
CA PHE A 52 9.98 -16.27 7.13
C PHE A 52 10.66 -17.54 6.64
N GLY A 53 11.91 -17.40 6.19
CA GLY A 53 12.71 -18.52 5.65
C GLY A 53 13.85 -18.00 4.79
N ASP A 54 14.52 -18.91 4.11
CA ASP A 54 15.58 -18.57 3.18
C ASP A 54 15.00 -18.51 1.75
N PHE A 55 14.84 -17.30 1.24
CA PHE A 55 14.30 -17.05 -0.10
C PHE A 55 15.35 -16.36 -0.97
N VAL A 56 15.17 -16.50 -2.28
CA VAL A 56 15.97 -15.80 -3.30
C VAL A 56 15.00 -15.00 -4.17
N THR A 57 15.23 -13.69 -4.29
CA THR A 57 14.44 -12.81 -5.16
C THR A 57 14.74 -13.07 -6.63
N LYS A 58 13.91 -12.55 -7.55
CA LYS A 58 14.17 -12.62 -9.00
C LYS A 58 15.52 -12.02 -9.41
N SER A 59 16.03 -11.04 -8.64
CA SER A 59 17.34 -10.43 -8.83
C SER A 59 18.50 -11.23 -8.25
N GLY A 60 18.27 -12.45 -7.71
CA GLY A 60 19.28 -13.29 -7.08
C GLY A 60 19.63 -12.92 -5.64
N ARG A 61 19.04 -11.87 -5.07
CA ARG A 61 19.30 -11.45 -3.68
C ARG A 61 18.64 -12.39 -2.67
N LYS A 62 19.41 -12.85 -1.69
CA LYS A 62 18.89 -13.63 -0.55
C LYS A 62 18.07 -12.72 0.38
N THR A 63 16.93 -13.22 0.84
CA THR A 63 16.06 -12.52 1.79
C THR A 63 15.53 -13.49 2.83
N PRO A 64 15.42 -13.07 4.12
CA PRO A 64 14.91 -13.91 5.20
C PRO A 64 13.39 -13.98 5.27
N PHE A 65 12.69 -13.31 4.38
CA PHE A 65 11.24 -13.31 4.31
C PHE A 65 10.75 -13.17 2.87
N PHE A 66 9.52 -13.57 2.65
CA PHE A 66 8.81 -13.43 1.38
C PHE A 66 7.41 -12.87 1.64
N VAL A 67 7.00 -11.87 0.83
CA VAL A 67 5.67 -11.27 0.89
C VAL A 67 4.93 -11.57 -0.40
N ASN A 68 3.72 -12.11 -0.28
CA ASN A 68 2.82 -12.35 -1.41
C ASN A 68 1.38 -11.90 -1.05
N THR A 69 1.03 -10.69 -1.42
CA THR A 69 -0.27 -10.07 -1.17
C THR A 69 -1.43 -10.73 -1.91
N GLY A 70 -1.15 -11.58 -2.92
CA GLY A 70 -2.16 -12.40 -3.58
C GLY A 70 -2.86 -13.42 -2.68
N PHE A 71 -2.42 -13.57 -1.41
CA PHE A 71 -3.10 -14.37 -0.40
C PHE A 71 -4.21 -13.63 0.35
N TYR A 72 -4.37 -12.33 0.18
CA TYR A 72 -5.58 -11.63 0.60
C TYR A 72 -6.73 -11.96 -0.36
N ARG A 73 -7.61 -12.89 0.01
CA ARG A 73 -8.60 -13.50 -0.89
C ARG A 73 -10.04 -13.38 -0.43
N THR A 74 -10.27 -12.90 0.79
CA THR A 74 -11.62 -12.82 1.39
C THR A 74 -11.97 -11.37 1.73
N GLY A 75 -13.30 -11.09 1.78
CA GLY A 75 -13.78 -9.77 2.16
C GLY A 75 -13.31 -9.33 3.55
N SER A 76 -13.26 -10.26 4.52
CA SER A 76 -12.76 -9.98 5.87
C SER A 76 -11.28 -9.61 5.89
N GLN A 77 -10.47 -10.27 5.05
CA GLN A 77 -9.06 -9.93 4.90
C GLN A 77 -8.88 -8.56 4.25
N LEU A 78 -9.64 -8.25 3.18
CA LEU A 78 -9.58 -6.94 2.51
C LEU A 78 -10.08 -5.82 3.41
N LYS A 79 -11.17 -6.04 4.18
CA LYS A 79 -11.64 -5.07 5.17
C LYS A 79 -10.53 -4.74 6.16
N ARG A 80 -9.94 -5.74 6.81
CA ARG A 80 -8.87 -5.54 7.81
C ARG A 80 -7.61 -4.92 7.21
N LEU A 81 -7.25 -5.29 5.98
CA LEU A 81 -6.17 -4.67 5.23
C LEU A 81 -6.44 -3.16 5.02
N GLY A 82 -7.65 -2.80 4.60
CA GLY A 82 -8.07 -1.41 4.45
C GLY A 82 -7.97 -0.62 5.75
N GLU A 83 -8.37 -1.21 6.88
CA GLU A 83 -8.28 -0.59 8.21
C GLU A 83 -6.82 -0.27 8.60
N TYR A 84 -5.85 -1.15 8.32
CA TYR A 84 -4.43 -0.89 8.57
C TYR A 84 -3.88 0.21 7.68
N TYR A 85 -4.26 0.23 6.39
CA TYR A 85 -3.87 1.31 5.48
C TYR A 85 -4.48 2.64 5.87
N ALA A 86 -5.77 2.66 6.25
CA ALA A 86 -6.43 3.86 6.75
C ALA A 86 -5.74 4.44 8.00
N GLN A 87 -5.33 3.57 8.94
CA GLN A 87 -4.58 3.99 10.13
C GLN A 87 -3.22 4.58 9.75
N ALA A 88 -2.48 3.91 8.87
CA ALA A 88 -1.17 4.37 8.43
C ALA A 88 -1.25 5.70 7.67
N ILE A 89 -2.25 5.89 6.82
CA ILE A 89 -2.50 7.15 6.10
C ILE A 89 -2.82 8.26 7.11
N HIS A 90 -3.72 8.01 8.06
CA HIS A 90 -4.06 8.97 9.10
C HIS A 90 -2.83 9.43 9.88
N ASP A 91 -2.00 8.49 10.31
CA ASP A 91 -0.88 8.79 11.21
C ASP A 91 0.29 9.51 10.50
N HIS A 92 0.43 9.35 9.17
CA HIS A 92 1.54 9.93 8.41
C HIS A 92 1.16 11.17 7.60
N PHE A 93 -0.07 11.23 7.09
CA PHE A 93 -0.52 12.29 6.18
C PHE A 93 -1.74 13.06 6.70
N GLY A 94 -2.42 12.54 7.73
CA GLY A 94 -3.74 13.04 8.06
C GLY A 94 -4.73 12.76 6.92
N PHE A 95 -5.68 13.68 6.69
CA PHE A 95 -6.65 13.60 5.60
C PHE A 95 -6.70 14.88 4.77
N ASP A 96 -5.58 15.62 4.70
CA ASP A 96 -5.44 16.79 3.84
C ASP A 96 -5.01 16.38 2.42
N PHE A 97 -5.79 15.49 1.81
CA PHE A 97 -5.65 15.06 0.43
C PHE A 97 -7.01 14.71 -0.18
N ASP A 98 -7.09 14.65 -1.50
CA ASP A 98 -8.34 14.53 -2.24
C ASP A 98 -8.57 13.14 -2.83
N VAL A 99 -7.50 12.49 -3.27
CA VAL A 99 -7.57 11.23 -4.02
C VAL A 99 -6.59 10.20 -3.49
N LEU A 100 -7.09 8.99 -3.24
CA LEU A 100 -6.27 7.82 -2.98
C LEU A 100 -6.12 6.99 -4.26
N PHE A 101 -4.91 6.96 -4.81
CA PHE A 101 -4.62 6.29 -6.05
C PHE A 101 -3.99 4.92 -5.84
N GLY A 102 -4.62 3.89 -6.41
CA GLY A 102 -4.12 2.52 -6.37
C GLY A 102 -3.71 2.01 -7.76
N PRO A 103 -2.41 1.86 -8.06
CA PRO A 103 -1.96 1.37 -9.35
C PRO A 103 -2.48 -0.02 -9.69
N ALA A 104 -2.87 -0.24 -10.97
CA ALA A 104 -3.35 -1.53 -11.44
C ALA A 104 -2.24 -2.59 -11.40
N TYR A 105 -2.58 -3.83 -10.98
CA TYR A 105 -3.93 -4.28 -10.68
C TYR A 105 -4.22 -4.41 -9.18
N LYS A 106 -3.21 -4.69 -8.35
CA LYS A 106 -3.38 -4.96 -6.92
C LYS A 106 -3.71 -3.70 -6.11
N GLY A 107 -3.27 -2.53 -6.57
CA GLY A 107 -3.64 -1.25 -5.98
C GLY A 107 -5.14 -0.95 -6.07
N ILE A 108 -5.85 -1.48 -7.08
CA ILE A 108 -7.29 -1.24 -7.24
C ILE A 108 -8.09 -1.70 -6.02
N PRO A 109 -8.10 -2.99 -5.63
CA PRO A 109 -8.82 -3.43 -4.44
C PRO A 109 -8.29 -2.81 -3.16
N LEU A 110 -7.01 -2.47 -3.11
CA LEU A 110 -6.39 -1.83 -1.96
C LEU A 110 -6.90 -0.41 -1.75
N SER A 111 -6.94 0.42 -2.80
CA SER A 111 -7.46 1.79 -2.71
C SER A 111 -8.94 1.80 -2.34
N VAL A 112 -9.75 0.91 -2.91
CA VAL A 112 -11.17 0.77 -2.56
C VAL A 112 -11.33 0.37 -1.10
N ALA A 113 -10.61 -0.65 -0.62
CA ALA A 113 -10.69 -1.10 0.76
C ALA A 113 -10.24 0.00 1.75
N ALA A 114 -9.18 0.73 1.42
CA ALA A 114 -8.66 1.81 2.27
C ALA A 114 -9.63 3.01 2.32
N THR A 115 -10.22 3.43 1.20
CA THR A 115 -11.21 4.53 1.20
C THR A 115 -12.48 4.17 1.98
N ILE A 116 -12.97 2.94 1.87
CA ILE A 116 -14.09 2.45 2.69
C ILE A 116 -13.74 2.52 4.18
N ALA A 117 -12.54 2.04 4.55
CA ALA A 117 -12.10 2.05 5.94
C ALA A 117 -11.89 3.48 6.48
N ILE A 118 -11.41 4.41 5.65
CA ILE A 118 -11.28 5.84 6.01
C ILE A 118 -12.67 6.43 6.30
N SER A 119 -13.65 6.17 5.43
CA SER A 119 -15.01 6.63 5.62
C SER A 119 -15.64 6.05 6.90
N GLU A 120 -15.55 4.73 7.12
CA GLU A 120 -16.11 4.07 8.29
C GLU A 120 -15.46 4.51 9.62
N LYS A 121 -14.14 4.67 9.63
CA LYS A 121 -13.36 4.87 10.87
C LYS A 121 -13.19 6.35 11.27
N TYR A 122 -13.10 7.23 10.27
CA TYR A 122 -12.71 8.62 10.45
C TYR A 122 -13.75 9.62 9.94
N ASP A 123 -14.88 9.15 9.40
CA ASP A 123 -15.93 10.00 8.85
C ASP A 123 -15.39 10.98 7.77
N LYS A 124 -14.52 10.47 6.90
CA LYS A 124 -13.90 11.20 5.79
C LYS A 124 -14.22 10.54 4.48
N ASP A 125 -14.69 11.31 3.53
CA ASP A 125 -15.07 10.83 2.19
C ASP A 125 -13.98 11.21 1.18
N ILE A 126 -13.02 10.28 0.99
CA ILE A 126 -11.89 10.42 0.08
C ILE A 126 -12.23 9.76 -1.24
N ARG A 127 -11.94 10.41 -2.36
CA ARG A 127 -12.11 9.84 -3.70
C ARG A 127 -11.06 8.76 -3.97
N TYR A 128 -11.45 7.62 -4.57
CA TYR A 128 -10.47 6.65 -5.05
C TYR A 128 -10.28 6.79 -6.56
N CYS A 129 -9.07 6.53 -7.02
CA CYS A 129 -8.71 6.45 -8.42
C CYS A 129 -7.71 5.31 -8.67
N SER A 130 -7.72 4.77 -9.88
CA SER A 130 -6.77 3.76 -10.33
C SER A 130 -6.54 3.94 -11.82
N ASN A 131 -5.45 3.39 -12.35
CA ASN A 131 -5.26 3.34 -13.80
C ASN A 131 -5.72 1.99 -14.37
N ARG A 132 -6.01 1.99 -15.67
CA ARG A 132 -6.07 0.78 -16.49
C ARG A 132 -4.70 0.57 -17.15
N LYS A 133 -4.32 -0.67 -17.39
CA LYS A 133 -3.11 -0.97 -18.18
C LYS A 133 -3.34 -0.82 -19.68
N GLU A 134 -4.60 -0.85 -20.10
CA GLU A 134 -5.00 -0.71 -21.50
C GLU A 134 -6.02 0.43 -21.63
N VAL A 135 -5.84 1.27 -22.65
CA VAL A 135 -6.79 2.34 -22.95
C VAL A 135 -8.07 1.72 -23.51
N LYS A 136 -9.21 2.04 -22.90
CA LYS A 136 -10.52 1.59 -23.37
C LYS A 136 -11.07 2.59 -24.37
N ASP A 137 -11.44 2.11 -25.55
CA ASP A 137 -12.00 2.93 -26.65
C ASP A 137 -13.54 2.93 -26.70
N HIS A 138 -14.19 2.06 -25.90
CA HIS A 138 -15.65 1.94 -25.82
C HIS A 138 -16.15 2.14 -24.38
N GLY A 139 -17.33 2.73 -24.24
CA GLY A 139 -17.96 3.00 -22.95
C GLY A 139 -17.27 4.13 -22.18
N ASP A 140 -16.94 3.91 -20.91
CA ASP A 140 -16.06 4.80 -20.13
C ASP A 140 -14.67 4.86 -20.75
N LYS A 141 -14.49 5.80 -21.66
CA LYS A 141 -13.21 6.03 -22.35
C LYS A 141 -12.19 6.57 -21.37
N GLY A 142 -10.93 6.15 -21.55
CA GLY A 142 -9.80 6.69 -20.81
C GLY A 142 -8.97 5.66 -20.08
N ILE A 143 -7.91 6.14 -19.46
CA ILE A 143 -6.91 5.34 -18.76
C ILE A 143 -7.23 5.22 -17.27
N LEU A 144 -8.12 6.06 -16.74
CA LEU A 144 -8.50 6.05 -15.33
C LEU A 144 -9.73 5.20 -15.05
N LEU A 145 -9.83 4.75 -13.81
CA LEU A 145 -10.94 4.03 -13.21
C LEU A 145 -11.26 4.68 -11.85
N GLY A 146 -12.54 4.83 -11.52
CA GLY A 146 -12.99 5.51 -10.30
C GLY A 146 -13.17 7.00 -10.53
N SER A 147 -12.82 7.84 -9.56
CA SER A 147 -12.97 9.29 -9.66
C SER A 147 -11.93 9.90 -10.61
N PRO A 148 -12.31 10.85 -11.47
CA PRO A 148 -11.34 11.63 -12.23
C PRO A 148 -10.44 12.45 -11.30
N ILE A 149 -9.19 12.65 -11.70
CA ILE A 149 -8.26 13.55 -11.06
C ILE A 149 -8.46 14.94 -11.69
N GLN A 150 -8.39 15.99 -10.88
CA GLN A 150 -8.62 17.38 -11.25
C GLN A 150 -7.41 18.24 -10.93
N ASP A 151 -7.33 19.43 -11.56
CA ASP A 151 -6.31 20.42 -11.22
C ASP A 151 -6.40 20.80 -9.74
N GLY A 152 -5.27 20.85 -9.06
CA GLY A 152 -5.15 21.17 -7.65
C GLY A 152 -5.40 19.99 -6.71
N ASP A 153 -5.72 18.80 -7.21
CA ASP A 153 -5.89 17.62 -6.35
C ASP A 153 -4.56 17.21 -5.70
N LYS A 154 -4.63 16.93 -4.42
CA LYS A 154 -3.57 16.25 -3.68
C LYS A 154 -3.80 14.75 -3.77
N VAL A 155 -2.82 14.02 -4.32
CA VAL A 155 -2.96 12.60 -4.63
C VAL A 155 -1.98 11.76 -3.82
N ILE A 156 -2.50 10.85 -3.01
CA ILE A 156 -1.68 9.82 -2.34
C ILE A 156 -1.71 8.54 -3.16
N ILE A 157 -0.53 8.01 -3.51
CA ILE A 157 -0.38 6.71 -4.18
C ILE A 157 -0.13 5.64 -3.14
N ILE A 158 -0.92 4.55 -3.19
CA ILE A 158 -0.72 3.39 -2.32
C ILE A 158 -0.38 2.14 -3.12
N GLU A 159 0.53 1.35 -2.57
CA GLU A 159 1.01 0.10 -3.17
C GLU A 159 0.95 -1.04 -2.17
N ASP A 160 0.79 -2.26 -2.67
CA ASP A 160 0.82 -3.47 -1.85
C ASP A 160 2.25 -3.87 -1.45
N VAL A 161 3.20 -3.76 -2.37
CA VAL A 161 4.63 -4.03 -2.14
C VAL A 161 5.48 -3.18 -3.06
N THR A 162 6.34 -2.34 -2.51
CA THR A 162 7.32 -1.58 -3.28
C THR A 162 8.70 -2.25 -3.22
N THR A 163 9.31 -2.50 -4.37
CA THR A 163 10.68 -3.02 -4.48
C THR A 163 11.62 -2.00 -5.11
N ALA A 164 11.55 -1.81 -6.41
CA ALA A 164 12.35 -0.84 -7.17
C ALA A 164 11.58 0.46 -7.49
N GLY A 165 10.31 0.57 -7.07
CA GLY A 165 9.47 1.73 -7.37
C GLY A 165 8.96 1.83 -8.81
N THR A 166 9.10 0.76 -9.61
CA THR A 166 8.71 0.75 -11.03
C THR A 166 7.25 1.12 -11.23
N SER A 167 6.34 0.56 -10.41
CA SER A 167 4.91 0.87 -10.50
C SER A 167 4.62 2.35 -10.27
N ILE A 168 5.30 2.98 -9.30
CA ILE A 168 5.18 4.42 -9.04
C ILE A 168 5.70 5.23 -10.23
N GLN A 169 6.86 4.84 -10.78
CA GLN A 169 7.46 5.52 -11.95
C GLN A 169 6.56 5.44 -13.19
N GLU A 170 5.87 4.33 -13.39
CA GLU A 170 4.89 4.15 -14.47
C GLU A 170 3.59 4.94 -14.22
N THR A 171 3.18 5.10 -12.97
CA THR A 171 1.92 5.73 -12.56
C THR A 171 2.00 7.27 -12.53
N LEU A 172 3.11 7.84 -12.07
CA LEU A 172 3.28 9.28 -11.96
C LEU A 172 3.01 10.06 -13.26
N PRO A 173 3.49 9.64 -14.45
CA PRO A 173 3.16 10.32 -15.70
C PRO A 173 1.67 10.27 -16.03
N ILE A 174 0.97 9.19 -15.67
CA ILE A 174 -0.46 9.04 -15.90
C ILE A 174 -1.24 10.04 -15.06
N ILE A 175 -0.89 10.18 -13.78
CA ILE A 175 -1.52 11.13 -12.86
C ILE A 175 -1.25 12.56 -13.31
N LYS A 176 0.01 12.91 -13.61
CA LYS A 176 0.40 14.24 -14.07
C LYS A 176 -0.19 14.64 -15.40
N ALA A 177 -0.57 13.69 -16.25
CA ALA A 177 -1.25 13.97 -17.51
C ALA A 177 -2.72 14.39 -17.31
N GLN A 178 -3.28 14.27 -16.10
CA GLN A 178 -4.65 14.66 -15.80
C GLN A 178 -4.79 16.14 -15.40
N GLY A 179 -3.71 16.76 -14.93
CA GLY A 179 -3.71 18.15 -14.49
C GLY A 179 -2.50 18.51 -13.64
N ASP A 180 -2.51 19.72 -13.10
CA ASP A 180 -1.52 20.20 -12.13
C ASP A 180 -1.89 19.64 -10.75
N VAL A 181 -1.17 18.64 -10.28
CA VAL A 181 -1.46 17.86 -9.05
C VAL A 181 -0.26 17.81 -8.11
N GLU A 182 -0.55 17.81 -6.82
CA GLU A 182 0.42 17.64 -5.74
C GLU A 182 0.53 16.18 -5.25
#